data_bd91934a18d789000a0fe404c16ddaec
#
_entry.id   bd91934a18d789000a0fe404c16ddaec
#
_cell.length_a   1.000
_cell.length_b   1.000
_cell.length_c   1.000
_cell.angle_alpha   90.00
_cell.angle_beta   90.00
_cell.angle_gamma   90.00
#
_symmetry.space_group_name_H-M   'P 1'
#
loop_
_entity.id
_entity.type
_entity.pdbx_description
1 polymer ?
#
loop_
_entity_poly.entity_id
_entity_poly.type
_entity_poly.pdbx_seq_one_letter_code
_entity_poly.pdbx_strand_id
1 'polypeptide(L)'
;MEPYVTAETLDARARAWLQEISPYNRHPMRLEAAASVLLVVDMQRFFLDPASPTYTAGGPAVMPRVRLLIDAFRGAGRPVIFTRHVHHPDGLDGGIMDWWWEGKCLEGSPESEIVPELAPLPGEKVVLKHRYSAFYDTDLETVLRCLKARDLVVCGVMTNLCCESTARDAYYRDYRVFFPADASGSVTEDLHRAALAGLAFGFAWVSLSADLAAQLAEAAPPGEGA
;
A
#
# COMPACT_ATOMS: atom_id res chain seq x y z
N MET A 1 -3.42 -21.49 4.66
CA MET A 1 -3.80 -20.67 5.85
C MET A 1 -5.17 -20.08 5.56
N GLU A 2 -6.12 -20.21 6.48
CA GLU A 2 -7.45 -19.61 6.29
C GLU A 2 -7.38 -18.09 6.37
N PRO A 3 -8.12 -17.36 5.49
CA PRO A 3 -8.15 -15.91 5.55
C PRO A 3 -8.82 -15.43 6.84
N TYR A 4 -8.19 -14.49 7.55
CA TYR A 4 -8.75 -13.85 8.74
C TYR A 4 -9.82 -12.79 8.40
N VAL A 5 -9.90 -12.40 7.13
CA VAL A 5 -10.84 -11.45 6.57
C VAL A 5 -11.19 -11.83 5.13
N THR A 6 -12.45 -11.62 4.75
CA THR A 6 -12.96 -11.78 3.38
C THR A 6 -13.53 -10.46 2.87
N ALA A 7 -13.81 -10.35 1.57
CA ALA A 7 -14.42 -9.14 1.01
C ALA A 7 -15.75 -8.77 1.69
N GLU A 8 -16.54 -9.78 2.11
CA GLU A 8 -17.84 -9.60 2.78
C GLU A 8 -17.69 -9.13 4.23
N THR A 9 -16.62 -9.55 4.92
CA THR A 9 -16.40 -9.20 6.33
C THR A 9 -15.52 -7.98 6.54
N LEU A 10 -14.84 -7.51 5.49
CA LEU A 10 -13.81 -6.47 5.55
C LEU A 10 -14.32 -5.17 6.17
N ASP A 11 -15.51 -4.69 5.78
CA ASP A 11 -16.05 -3.42 6.29
C ASP A 11 -16.28 -3.45 7.80
N ALA A 12 -16.86 -4.54 8.30
CA ALA A 12 -17.09 -4.70 9.73
C ALA A 12 -15.78 -4.83 10.50
N ARG A 13 -14.83 -5.59 9.95
CA ARG A 13 -13.49 -5.77 10.56
C ARG A 13 -12.70 -4.47 10.59
N ALA A 14 -12.66 -3.73 9.48
CA ALA A 14 -11.92 -2.47 9.39
C ALA A 14 -12.45 -1.43 10.38
N ARG A 15 -13.77 -1.33 10.55
CA ARG A 15 -14.37 -0.47 11.59
C ARG A 15 -13.98 -0.89 13.00
N ALA A 16 -13.94 -2.22 13.27
CA ALA A 16 -13.49 -2.74 14.56
C ALA A 16 -12.01 -2.42 14.83
N TRP A 17 -11.14 -2.58 13.83
CA TRP A 17 -9.71 -2.21 13.94
C TRP A 17 -9.54 -0.71 14.21
N LEU A 18 -10.27 0.16 13.49
CA LEU A 18 -10.23 1.61 13.73
C LEU A 18 -10.71 1.97 15.14
N GLN A 19 -11.75 1.31 15.65
CA GLN A 19 -12.22 1.51 17.02
C GLN A 19 -11.15 1.10 18.04
N GLU A 20 -10.47 -0.02 17.82
CA GLU A 20 -9.41 -0.52 18.70
C GLU A 20 -8.21 0.44 18.76
N ILE A 21 -7.77 0.95 17.61
CA ILE A 21 -6.61 1.87 17.55
C ILE A 21 -6.97 3.33 17.86
N SER A 22 -8.25 3.66 18.08
CA SER A 22 -8.71 5.03 18.30
C SER A 22 -7.96 5.79 19.42
N PRO A 23 -7.51 5.13 20.53
CA PRO A 23 -6.71 5.83 21.56
C PRO A 23 -5.34 6.30 21.05
N TYR A 24 -4.84 5.70 19.97
CA TYR A 24 -3.54 6.02 19.38
C TYR A 24 -3.67 6.96 18.17
N ASN A 25 -4.78 6.90 17.44
CA ASN A 25 -5.03 7.63 16.18
C ASN A 25 -5.47 9.09 16.47
N ARG A 26 -4.58 9.90 17.07
CA ARG A 26 -4.90 11.20 17.70
C ARG A 26 -4.67 12.41 16.81
N HIS A 27 -4.11 12.24 15.62
CA HIS A 27 -3.73 13.34 14.73
C HIS A 27 -4.53 13.27 13.43
N PRO A 28 -5.83 13.64 13.48
CA PRO A 28 -6.66 13.59 12.27
C PRO A 28 -6.10 14.54 11.21
N MET A 29 -5.92 14.01 10.01
CA MET A 29 -5.47 14.79 8.87
C MET A 29 -6.52 14.72 7.74
N ARG A 30 -6.62 15.80 6.99
CA ARG A 30 -7.35 15.84 5.74
C ARG A 30 -6.35 15.77 4.58
N LEU A 31 -6.69 14.97 3.56
CA LEU A 31 -5.87 14.79 2.38
C LEU A 31 -5.84 16.08 1.54
N GLU A 32 -4.65 16.54 1.18
CA GLU A 32 -4.45 17.62 0.22
C GLU A 32 -4.37 17.02 -1.19
N ALA A 33 -5.52 16.90 -1.84
CA ALA A 33 -5.62 16.20 -3.12
C ALA A 33 -4.58 16.68 -4.15
N ALA A 34 -4.35 18.00 -4.27
CA ALA A 34 -3.41 18.57 -5.23
C ALA A 34 -1.95 18.13 -5.01
N ALA A 35 -1.58 17.73 -3.79
CA ALA A 35 -0.22 17.31 -3.43
C ALA A 35 -0.17 15.82 -2.99
N SER A 36 -1.21 15.04 -3.29
CA SER A 36 -1.30 13.64 -2.90
C SER A 36 -0.82 12.68 -3.98
N VAL A 37 -0.26 11.55 -3.53
CA VAL A 37 0.17 10.42 -4.36
C VAL A 37 -0.33 9.13 -3.71
N LEU A 38 -0.85 8.21 -4.50
CA LEU A 38 -1.15 6.85 -4.08
C LEU A 38 0.06 5.95 -4.32
N LEU A 39 0.45 5.20 -3.30
CA LEU A 39 1.49 4.18 -3.36
C LEU A 39 0.86 2.81 -3.16
N VAL A 40 0.78 2.03 -4.24
CA VAL A 40 0.24 0.66 -4.27
C VAL A 40 1.40 -0.32 -4.10
N VAL A 41 1.49 -0.92 -2.92
CA VAL A 41 2.65 -1.71 -2.51
C VAL A 41 2.44 -3.19 -2.81
N ASP A 42 3.30 -3.74 -3.67
CA ASP A 42 3.55 -5.17 -3.88
C ASP A 42 2.29 -6.03 -4.13
N MET A 43 1.30 -5.51 -4.85
CA MET A 43 0.10 -6.26 -5.21
C MET A 43 0.39 -7.25 -6.36
N GLN A 44 1.38 -8.13 -6.11
CA GLN A 44 1.93 -9.11 -7.05
C GLN A 44 1.31 -10.50 -6.85
N ARG A 45 1.31 -11.32 -7.89
CA ARG A 45 0.89 -12.74 -7.80
C ARG A 45 1.66 -13.48 -6.71
N PHE A 46 2.95 -13.19 -6.54
CA PHE A 46 3.81 -13.78 -5.50
C PHE A 46 3.23 -13.67 -4.08
N PHE A 47 2.50 -12.61 -3.78
CA PHE A 47 1.88 -12.40 -2.47
C PHE A 47 0.39 -12.74 -2.42
N LEU A 48 -0.28 -12.84 -3.57
CA LEU A 48 -1.74 -12.96 -3.64
C LEU A 48 -2.22 -14.31 -4.16
N ASP A 49 -1.35 -15.13 -4.76
CA ASP A 49 -1.70 -16.48 -5.19
C ASP A 49 -1.68 -17.43 -3.99
N PRO A 50 -2.80 -18.13 -3.68
CA PRO A 50 -2.86 -19.12 -2.60
C PRO A 50 -1.83 -20.25 -2.69
N ALA A 51 -1.30 -20.53 -3.89
CA ALA A 51 -0.26 -21.53 -4.11
C ALA A 51 1.15 -21.03 -3.77
N SER A 52 1.32 -19.73 -3.58
CA SER A 52 2.61 -19.13 -3.24
C SER A 52 3.02 -19.43 -1.79
N PRO A 53 4.31 -19.73 -1.53
CA PRO A 53 4.82 -19.91 -0.17
C PRO A 53 4.73 -18.63 0.68
N THR A 54 4.60 -17.47 0.04
CA THR A 54 4.50 -16.15 0.68
C THR A 54 3.09 -15.59 0.63
N TYR A 55 2.08 -16.44 0.42
CA TYR A 55 0.69 -16.04 0.35
C TYR A 55 0.25 -15.19 1.55
N THR A 56 -0.30 -14.02 1.25
CA THR A 56 -0.80 -13.06 2.22
C THR A 56 -2.31 -13.25 2.37
N ALA A 57 -2.75 -13.93 3.42
CA ALA A 57 -4.14 -14.35 3.60
C ALA A 57 -5.17 -13.19 3.60
N GLY A 58 -4.77 -11.99 4.05
CA GLY A 58 -5.60 -10.78 3.97
C GLY A 58 -5.55 -10.07 2.61
N GLY A 59 -4.62 -10.43 1.73
CA GLY A 59 -4.38 -9.72 0.47
C GLY A 59 -5.56 -9.71 -0.50
N PRO A 60 -6.16 -10.86 -0.82
CA PRO A 60 -7.31 -10.90 -1.73
C PRO A 60 -8.52 -10.10 -1.26
N ALA A 61 -8.77 -10.05 0.05
CA ALA A 61 -9.90 -9.34 0.63
C ALA A 61 -9.80 -7.82 0.42
N VAL A 62 -8.58 -7.26 0.43
CA VAL A 62 -8.36 -5.82 0.31
C VAL A 62 -8.27 -5.33 -1.14
N MET A 63 -8.14 -6.22 -2.12
CA MET A 63 -8.03 -5.84 -3.54
C MET A 63 -9.13 -4.88 -4.02
N PRO A 64 -10.43 -5.07 -3.69
CA PRO A 64 -11.47 -4.12 -4.11
C PRO A 64 -11.27 -2.71 -3.54
N ARG A 65 -10.69 -2.59 -2.34
CA ARG A 65 -10.40 -1.30 -1.69
C ARG A 65 -9.17 -0.63 -2.28
N VAL A 66 -8.14 -1.40 -2.61
CA VAL A 66 -6.98 -0.90 -3.38
C VAL A 66 -7.45 -0.39 -4.74
N ARG A 67 -8.31 -1.13 -5.43
CA ARG A 67 -8.89 -0.70 -6.72
C ARG A 67 -9.70 0.59 -6.58
N LEU A 68 -10.55 0.71 -5.55
CA LEU A 68 -11.28 1.93 -5.24
C LEU A 68 -10.36 3.15 -5.15
N LEU A 69 -9.23 3.02 -4.44
CA LEU A 69 -8.24 4.10 -4.30
C LEU A 69 -7.56 4.41 -5.64
N ILE A 70 -7.16 3.39 -6.40
CA ILE A 70 -6.56 3.58 -7.73
C ILE A 70 -7.51 4.38 -8.63
N ASP A 71 -8.78 3.98 -8.70
CA ASP A 71 -9.77 4.65 -9.53
C ASP A 71 -10.06 6.08 -9.05
N ALA A 72 -10.10 6.31 -7.74
CA ALA A 72 -10.29 7.64 -7.17
C ALA A 72 -9.12 8.59 -7.48
N PHE A 73 -7.87 8.11 -7.35
CA PHE A 73 -6.69 8.90 -7.69
C PHE A 73 -6.60 9.19 -9.19
N ARG A 74 -6.83 8.19 -10.04
CA ARG A 74 -6.90 8.37 -11.50
C ARG A 74 -7.99 9.36 -11.90
N GLY A 75 -9.20 9.22 -11.32
CA GLY A 75 -10.33 10.11 -11.57
C GLY A 75 -10.08 11.56 -11.15
N ALA A 76 -9.29 11.77 -10.10
CA ALA A 76 -8.84 13.08 -9.64
C ALA A 76 -7.60 13.60 -10.40
N GLY A 77 -7.10 12.89 -11.41
CA GLY A 77 -5.86 13.24 -12.12
C GLY A 77 -4.61 13.21 -11.23
N ARG A 78 -4.63 12.38 -10.17
CA ARG A 78 -3.52 12.29 -9.21
C ARG A 78 -2.65 11.07 -9.49
N PRO A 79 -1.32 11.18 -9.24
CA PRO A 79 -0.39 10.09 -9.52
C PRO A 79 -0.68 8.83 -8.72
N VAL A 80 -0.59 7.69 -9.40
CA VAL A 80 -0.55 6.36 -8.80
C VAL A 80 0.83 5.77 -9.08
N ILE A 81 1.53 5.34 -8.03
CA ILE A 81 2.83 4.69 -8.10
C ILE A 81 2.67 3.27 -7.57
N PHE A 82 3.20 2.32 -8.30
CA PHE A 82 3.21 0.92 -7.91
C PHE A 82 4.59 0.49 -7.47
N THR A 83 4.67 -0.51 -6.58
CA THR A 83 5.92 -1.18 -6.30
C THR A 83 5.86 -2.65 -6.68
N ARG A 84 7.02 -3.21 -7.01
CA ARG A 84 7.24 -4.64 -7.14
C ARG A 84 8.45 -5.03 -6.30
N HIS A 85 8.25 -5.94 -5.35
CA HIS A 85 9.33 -6.57 -4.63
C HIS A 85 9.88 -7.70 -5.47
N VAL A 86 11.10 -7.57 -5.94
CA VAL A 86 11.76 -8.55 -6.81
C VAL A 86 13.22 -8.70 -6.43
N HIS A 87 13.81 -9.83 -6.82
CA HIS A 87 15.24 -10.10 -6.68
C HIS A 87 15.82 -10.53 -8.02
N HIS A 88 17.07 -10.16 -8.25
CA HIS A 88 17.79 -10.57 -9.46
C HIS A 88 17.96 -12.09 -9.48
N PRO A 89 17.73 -12.75 -10.64
CA PRO A 89 17.87 -14.21 -10.75
C PRO A 89 19.24 -14.75 -10.31
N ASP A 90 20.31 -13.96 -10.48
CA ASP A 90 21.67 -14.32 -10.08
C ASP A 90 21.93 -14.17 -8.57
N GLY A 91 20.95 -13.74 -7.78
CA GLY A 91 21.04 -13.63 -6.32
C GLY A 91 21.96 -12.51 -5.80
N LEU A 92 22.30 -11.52 -6.64
CA LEU A 92 23.26 -10.47 -6.29
C LEU A 92 22.71 -9.43 -5.29
N ASP A 93 21.42 -9.36 -5.11
CA ASP A 93 20.70 -8.36 -4.31
C ASP A 93 20.00 -8.93 -3.07
N GLY A 94 20.06 -10.24 -2.87
CA GLY A 94 19.36 -10.94 -1.79
C GLY A 94 19.82 -10.52 -0.40
N GLY A 95 21.13 -10.63 -0.13
CA GLY A 95 21.70 -10.24 1.16
C GLY A 95 21.02 -10.94 2.34
N ILE A 96 20.59 -10.17 3.37
CA ILE A 96 19.92 -10.73 4.55
C ILE A 96 18.57 -11.38 4.22
N MET A 97 17.91 -10.99 3.12
CA MET A 97 16.64 -11.58 2.70
C MET A 97 16.81 -13.07 2.33
N ASP A 98 17.97 -13.47 1.80
CA ASP A 98 18.28 -14.85 1.45
C ASP A 98 18.39 -15.77 2.67
N TRP A 99 18.80 -15.20 3.79
CA TRP A 99 18.87 -15.92 5.05
C TRP A 99 17.53 -15.94 5.77
N TRP A 100 16.71 -14.86 5.60
CA TRP A 100 15.45 -14.69 6.34
C TRP A 100 14.27 -15.42 5.71
N TRP A 101 14.23 -15.53 4.38
CA TRP A 101 13.11 -16.09 3.63
C TRP A 101 13.56 -17.26 2.75
N GLU A 102 12.78 -18.35 2.77
CA GLU A 102 13.05 -19.53 1.94
C GLU A 102 12.72 -19.31 0.45
N GLY A 103 11.89 -18.34 0.12
CA GLY A 103 11.46 -18.05 -1.25
C GLY A 103 11.67 -16.59 -1.64
N LYS A 104 12.04 -16.37 -2.91
CA LYS A 104 12.21 -15.05 -3.51
C LYS A 104 11.33 -14.86 -4.72
N CYS A 105 10.79 -13.66 -4.87
CA CYS A 105 10.15 -13.22 -6.11
C CYS A 105 11.23 -12.81 -7.11
N LEU A 106 11.45 -13.59 -8.15
CA LEU A 106 12.49 -13.29 -9.12
C LEU A 106 11.98 -12.31 -10.18
N GLU A 107 12.80 -11.33 -10.52
CA GLU A 107 12.51 -10.40 -11.60
C GLU A 107 12.29 -11.15 -12.92
N GLY A 108 11.26 -10.76 -13.68
CA GLY A 108 10.88 -11.38 -14.94
C GLY A 108 10.08 -12.68 -14.81
N SER A 109 9.87 -13.19 -13.58
CA SER A 109 8.98 -14.34 -13.39
C SER A 109 7.50 -13.93 -13.48
N PRO A 110 6.60 -14.85 -13.86
CA PRO A 110 5.15 -14.55 -13.87
C PRO A 110 4.60 -14.14 -12.51
N GLU A 111 5.17 -14.65 -11.42
CA GLU A 111 4.79 -14.34 -10.05
C GLU A 111 5.15 -12.92 -9.66
N SER A 112 6.16 -12.35 -10.32
CA SER A 112 6.60 -10.97 -10.05
C SER A 112 5.65 -9.91 -10.58
N GLU A 113 4.71 -10.28 -11.44
CA GLU A 113 3.78 -9.34 -12.05
C GLU A 113 2.68 -8.91 -11.05
N ILE A 114 2.31 -7.63 -11.15
CA ILE A 114 1.12 -7.09 -10.45
C ILE A 114 -0.12 -7.82 -10.99
N VAL A 115 -1.05 -8.15 -10.12
CA VAL A 115 -2.29 -8.83 -10.54
C VAL A 115 -3.04 -7.99 -11.58
N PRO A 116 -3.64 -8.63 -12.62
CA PRO A 116 -4.25 -7.91 -13.74
C PRO A 116 -5.34 -6.92 -13.32
N GLU A 117 -6.06 -7.23 -12.25
CA GLU A 117 -7.15 -6.40 -11.71
C GLU A 117 -6.66 -5.02 -11.23
N LEU A 118 -5.38 -4.92 -10.88
CA LEU A 118 -4.75 -3.71 -10.35
C LEU A 118 -3.62 -3.20 -11.26
N ALA A 119 -3.55 -3.67 -12.49
CA ALA A 119 -2.43 -3.37 -13.38
C ALA A 119 -2.20 -1.85 -13.57
N PRO A 120 -0.92 -1.43 -13.57
CA PRO A 120 -0.59 -0.04 -13.91
C PRO A 120 -1.00 0.30 -15.34
N LEU A 121 -1.42 1.53 -15.56
CA LEU A 121 -1.64 2.08 -16.88
C LEU A 121 -0.31 2.50 -17.54
N PRO A 122 -0.25 2.60 -18.89
CA PRO A 122 0.91 3.16 -19.57
C PRO A 122 1.24 4.55 -19.02
N GLY A 123 2.50 4.74 -18.61
CA GLY A 123 3.00 5.99 -18.03
C GLY A 123 2.92 6.08 -16.51
N GLU A 124 2.24 5.17 -15.83
CA GLU A 124 2.32 5.08 -14.37
C GLU A 124 3.65 4.48 -13.92
N LYS A 125 4.21 5.03 -12.86
CA LYS A 125 5.51 4.60 -12.33
C LYS A 125 5.39 3.25 -11.63
N VAL A 126 6.26 2.31 -11.96
CA VAL A 126 6.52 1.10 -11.20
C VAL A 126 7.93 1.20 -10.60
N VAL A 127 8.04 1.08 -9.30
CA VAL A 127 9.31 1.07 -8.56
C VAL A 127 9.69 -0.38 -8.25
N LEU A 128 10.84 -0.82 -8.73
CA LEU A 128 11.42 -2.10 -8.34
C LEU A 128 12.19 -1.93 -7.04
N LYS A 129 11.97 -2.80 -6.08
CA LYS A 129 12.63 -2.76 -4.77
C LYS A 129 13.06 -4.15 -4.31
N HIS A 130 14.13 -4.20 -3.51
CA HIS A 130 14.76 -5.42 -3.02
C HIS A 130 14.72 -5.53 -1.49
N ARG A 131 14.05 -4.58 -0.82
CA ARG A 131 13.85 -4.51 0.64
C ARG A 131 12.41 -4.12 0.94
N TYR A 132 12.01 -4.13 2.21
CA TYR A 132 10.63 -3.82 2.58
C TYR A 132 10.23 -2.40 2.22
N SER A 133 11.01 -1.40 2.64
CA SER A 133 10.71 -0.02 2.30
C SER A 133 10.89 0.25 0.81
N ALA A 134 9.90 0.91 0.22
CA ALA A 134 9.95 1.38 -1.16
C ALA A 134 10.93 2.55 -1.37
N PHE A 135 11.42 3.16 -0.30
CA PHE A 135 12.45 4.21 -0.38
C PHE A 135 13.87 3.66 -0.38
N TYR A 136 14.05 2.43 0.14
CA TYR A 136 15.39 1.88 0.31
C TYR A 136 15.99 1.50 -1.04
N ASP A 137 17.06 2.21 -1.42
CA ASP A 137 17.85 1.97 -2.65
C ASP A 137 16.98 1.97 -3.93
N THR A 138 16.06 2.96 -4.03
CA THR A 138 15.18 3.16 -5.19
C THR A 138 15.16 4.62 -5.61
N ASP A 139 14.50 4.90 -6.73
CA ASP A 139 14.27 6.27 -7.22
C ASP A 139 12.97 6.92 -6.68
N LEU A 140 12.25 6.26 -5.77
CA LEU A 140 10.93 6.72 -5.29
C LEU A 140 10.98 8.15 -4.75
N GLU A 141 11.96 8.48 -3.90
CA GLU A 141 12.05 9.81 -3.31
C GLU A 141 12.25 10.89 -4.37
N THR A 142 13.07 10.62 -5.38
CA THR A 142 13.28 11.54 -6.51
C THR A 142 11.97 11.77 -7.27
N VAL A 143 11.23 10.71 -7.56
CA VAL A 143 9.93 10.77 -8.23
C VAL A 143 8.92 11.60 -7.42
N LEU A 144 8.79 11.34 -6.12
CA LEU A 144 7.88 12.07 -5.24
C LEU A 144 8.21 13.56 -5.15
N ARG A 145 9.49 13.92 -5.10
CA ARG A 145 9.94 15.33 -5.13
C ARG A 145 9.59 16.01 -6.44
N CYS A 146 9.80 15.34 -7.58
CA CYS A 146 9.40 15.87 -8.90
C CYS A 146 7.89 16.10 -8.99
N LEU A 147 7.09 15.22 -8.39
CA LEU A 147 5.64 15.35 -8.28
C LEU A 147 5.18 16.39 -7.25
N LYS A 148 6.10 16.96 -6.48
CA LYS A 148 5.83 17.89 -5.36
C LYS A 148 4.84 17.27 -4.34
N ALA A 149 4.97 15.97 -4.12
CA ALA A 149 4.15 15.24 -3.18
C ALA A 149 4.36 15.74 -1.74
N ARG A 150 3.28 15.80 -0.98
CA ARG A 150 3.27 16.08 0.46
C ARG A 150 2.51 15.01 1.23
N ASP A 151 1.49 14.45 0.59
CA ASP A 151 0.61 13.43 1.15
C ASP A 151 0.84 12.11 0.43
N LEU A 152 1.14 11.07 1.19
CA LEU A 152 1.25 9.72 0.65
C LEU A 152 0.14 8.84 1.23
N VAL A 153 -0.68 8.27 0.35
CA VAL A 153 -1.60 7.20 0.71
C VAL A 153 -0.90 5.89 0.42
N VAL A 154 -0.65 5.07 1.45
CA VAL A 154 0.06 3.79 1.34
C VAL A 154 -0.92 2.64 1.50
N CYS A 155 -1.04 1.78 0.50
CA CYS A 155 -1.93 0.60 0.53
C CYS A 155 -1.24 -0.62 -0.09
N GLY A 156 -1.81 -1.82 0.07
CA GLY A 156 -1.27 -3.06 -0.50
C GLY A 156 -0.82 -4.08 0.53
N VAL A 157 0.28 -4.80 0.26
CA VAL A 157 0.77 -5.89 1.12
C VAL A 157 2.29 -5.85 1.33
N MET A 158 2.87 -6.44 2.43
CA MET A 158 2.10 -6.81 3.62
C MET A 158 2.03 -5.63 4.57
N THR A 159 0.92 -5.46 5.29
CA THR A 159 0.71 -4.37 6.22
C THR A 159 1.90 -4.12 7.14
N ASN A 160 2.37 -5.18 7.82
CA ASN A 160 3.41 -5.16 8.86
C ASN A 160 4.85 -5.20 8.32
N LEU A 161 5.04 -5.31 7.02
CA LEU A 161 6.37 -5.34 6.39
C LEU A 161 6.52 -4.19 5.38
N CYS A 162 6.24 -4.46 4.11
CA CYS A 162 6.49 -3.49 3.03
C CYS A 162 5.69 -2.19 3.21
N CYS A 163 4.40 -2.28 3.57
CA CYS A 163 3.58 -1.10 3.76
C CYS A 163 4.02 -0.29 4.99
N GLU A 164 4.19 -0.94 6.15
CA GLU A 164 4.62 -0.27 7.38
C GLU A 164 6.02 0.34 7.24
N SER A 165 6.99 -0.42 6.69
CA SER A 165 8.35 0.09 6.49
C SER A 165 8.38 1.30 5.57
N THR A 166 7.59 1.27 4.49
CA THR A 166 7.45 2.40 3.57
C THR A 166 6.78 3.61 4.23
N ALA A 167 5.73 3.39 5.03
CA ALA A 167 5.04 4.44 5.76
C ALA A 167 5.96 5.13 6.79
N ARG A 168 6.76 4.37 7.53
CA ARG A 168 7.75 4.90 8.48
C ARG A 168 8.85 5.69 7.78
N ASP A 169 9.36 5.17 6.67
CA ASP A 169 10.37 5.85 5.86
C ASP A 169 9.84 7.14 5.22
N ALA A 170 8.56 7.16 4.81
CA ALA A 170 7.89 8.37 4.35
C ALA A 170 7.82 9.43 5.45
N TYR A 171 7.43 9.03 6.66
CA TYR A 171 7.37 9.92 7.83
C TYR A 171 8.75 10.55 8.14
N TYR A 172 9.84 9.77 8.08
CA TYR A 172 11.20 10.29 8.30
C TYR A 172 11.67 11.27 7.22
N ARG A 173 10.94 11.38 6.11
CA ARG A 173 11.16 12.31 5.00
C ARG A 173 10.15 13.45 4.95
N ASP A 174 9.42 13.67 6.07
CA ASP A 174 8.42 14.72 6.26
C ASP A 174 7.19 14.62 5.36
N TYR A 175 6.88 13.43 4.80
CA TYR A 175 5.59 13.20 4.15
C TYR A 175 4.50 12.98 5.20
N ARG A 176 3.31 13.54 4.96
CA ARG A 176 2.11 13.19 5.71
C ARG A 176 1.59 11.86 5.18
N VAL A 177 1.50 10.87 6.05
CA VAL A 177 1.14 9.50 5.65
C VAL A 177 -0.31 9.21 6.02
N PHE A 178 -1.08 8.75 5.02
CA PHE A 178 -2.43 8.24 5.16
C PHE A 178 -2.41 6.73 4.93
N PHE A 179 -2.96 5.98 5.86
CA PHE A 179 -2.90 4.52 5.82
C PHE A 179 -4.30 3.93 5.95
N PRO A 180 -4.95 3.53 4.83
CA PRO A 180 -6.28 2.95 4.87
C PRO A 180 -6.23 1.51 5.39
N ALA A 181 -6.86 1.27 6.56
CA ALA A 181 -6.86 -0.02 7.24
C ALA A 181 -7.52 -1.13 6.42
N ASP A 182 -8.50 -0.79 5.59
CA ASP A 182 -9.24 -1.70 4.72
C ASP A 182 -8.59 -1.90 3.33
N ALA A 183 -7.49 -1.18 3.03
CA ALA A 183 -6.76 -1.32 1.77
C ALA A 183 -5.33 -1.86 1.97
N SER A 184 -5.05 -2.45 3.11
CA SER A 184 -3.81 -3.19 3.35
C SER A 184 -4.08 -4.54 4.03
N GLY A 185 -3.28 -5.56 3.71
CA GLY A 185 -3.45 -6.92 4.22
C GLY A 185 -2.14 -7.53 4.73
N SER A 186 -2.25 -8.46 5.67
CA SER A 186 -1.13 -9.22 6.21
C SER A 186 -1.42 -10.73 6.19
N VAL A 187 -0.45 -11.54 6.64
CA VAL A 187 -0.62 -13.00 6.75
C VAL A 187 -1.54 -13.39 7.90
N THR A 188 -1.56 -12.62 8.99
CA THR A 188 -2.45 -12.81 10.15
C THR A 188 -3.07 -11.50 10.57
N GLU A 189 -4.23 -11.59 11.25
CA GLU A 189 -4.90 -10.41 11.80
C GLU A 189 -4.08 -9.73 12.89
N ASP A 190 -3.39 -10.49 13.74
CA ASP A 190 -2.58 -9.93 14.83
C ASP A 190 -1.44 -9.07 14.28
N LEU A 191 -0.75 -9.52 13.23
CA LEU A 191 0.29 -8.72 12.57
C LEU A 191 -0.28 -7.47 11.92
N HIS A 192 -1.46 -7.57 11.30
CA HIS A 192 -2.15 -6.42 10.73
C HIS A 192 -2.50 -5.38 11.80
N ARG A 193 -3.16 -5.80 12.89
CA ARG A 193 -3.57 -4.93 13.99
C ARG A 193 -2.38 -4.27 14.70
N ALA A 194 -1.33 -5.04 14.97
CA ALA A 194 -0.11 -4.52 15.58
C ALA A 194 0.52 -3.39 14.74
N ALA A 195 0.60 -3.59 13.42
CA ALA A 195 1.09 -2.57 12.50
C ALA A 195 0.20 -1.32 12.49
N LEU A 196 -1.13 -1.48 12.40
CA LEU A 196 -2.07 -0.36 12.45
C LEU A 196 -1.92 0.46 13.73
N ALA A 197 -1.82 -0.21 14.89
CA ALA A 197 -1.62 0.47 16.18
C ALA A 197 -0.30 1.26 16.23
N GLY A 198 0.80 0.66 15.77
CA GLY A 198 2.11 1.31 15.70
C GLY A 198 2.12 2.51 14.76
N LEU A 199 1.50 2.39 13.58
CA LEU A 199 1.39 3.47 12.60
C LEU A 199 0.53 4.62 13.13
N ALA A 200 -0.65 4.32 13.69
CA ALA A 200 -1.55 5.31 14.26
C ALA A 200 -0.92 6.08 15.43
N PHE A 201 -0.09 5.41 16.23
CA PHE A 201 0.57 6.03 17.37
C PHE A 201 1.63 7.06 16.96
N GLY A 202 2.39 6.82 15.89
CA GLY A 202 3.58 7.63 15.64
C GLY A 202 3.86 8.05 14.19
N PHE A 203 3.12 7.57 13.17
CA PHE A 203 3.60 7.71 11.80
C PHE A 203 2.54 8.09 10.77
N ALA A 204 1.29 7.72 10.97
CA ALA A 204 0.27 7.86 9.94
C ALA A 204 -1.11 8.17 10.51
N TRP A 205 -1.92 8.86 9.74
CA TRP A 205 -3.36 8.89 9.96
C TRP A 205 -3.99 7.63 9.38
N VAL A 206 -4.51 6.77 10.25
CA VAL A 206 -5.18 5.53 9.85
C VAL A 206 -6.67 5.81 9.64
N SER A 207 -7.20 5.48 8.46
CA SER A 207 -8.57 5.79 8.05
C SER A 207 -9.17 4.63 7.23
N LEU A 208 -10.30 4.85 6.56
CA LEU A 208 -10.85 3.94 5.55
C LEU A 208 -10.56 4.46 4.14
N SER A 209 -10.45 3.53 3.19
CA SER A 209 -10.27 3.85 1.77
C SER A 209 -11.40 4.74 1.23
N ALA A 210 -12.65 4.48 1.65
CA ALA A 210 -13.81 5.25 1.25
C ALA A 210 -13.74 6.73 1.69
N ASP A 211 -13.19 7.00 2.88
CA ASP A 211 -13.03 8.37 3.39
C ASP A 211 -12.02 9.16 2.53
N LEU A 212 -10.93 8.52 2.12
CA LEU A 212 -9.92 9.14 1.25
C LEU A 212 -10.45 9.35 -0.17
N ALA A 213 -11.19 8.39 -0.71
CA ALA A 213 -11.83 8.52 -2.02
C ALA A 213 -12.86 9.67 -2.04
N ALA A 214 -13.64 9.83 -0.98
CA ALA A 214 -14.58 10.95 -0.84
C ALA A 214 -13.86 12.31 -0.82
N GLN A 215 -12.74 12.43 -0.09
CA GLN A 215 -11.94 13.67 -0.04
C GLN A 215 -11.34 14.04 -1.39
N LEU A 216 -10.95 13.06 -2.20
CA LEU A 216 -10.49 13.28 -3.58
C LEU A 216 -11.62 13.76 -4.49
N ALA A 217 -12.81 13.17 -4.37
CA ALA A 217 -13.98 13.56 -5.16
C ALA A 217 -14.44 14.99 -4.83
N GLU A 218 -14.42 15.41 -3.56
CA GLU A 218 -14.75 16.77 -3.14
C GLU A 218 -13.78 17.83 -3.68
N ALA A 219 -12.52 17.45 -3.88
CA ALA A 219 -11.47 18.35 -4.37
C ALA A 219 -11.37 18.42 -5.89
N ALA A 220 -12.06 17.53 -6.62
CA ALA A 220 -12.12 17.59 -8.07
C ALA A 220 -12.88 18.84 -8.52
N PRO A 221 -12.39 19.61 -9.52
CA PRO A 221 -13.15 20.73 -10.06
C PRO A 221 -14.51 20.20 -10.57
N PRO A 222 -15.61 20.97 -10.41
CA PRO A 222 -16.88 20.58 -11.00
C PRO A 222 -16.64 20.32 -12.48
N GLY A 223 -16.99 19.12 -12.95
CA GLY A 223 -16.79 18.72 -14.34
C GLY A 223 -17.39 19.79 -15.25
N GLU A 224 -16.62 20.29 -16.20
CA GLU A 224 -17.17 21.09 -17.30
C GLU A 224 -18.22 20.19 -17.95
N GLY A 225 -19.47 20.58 -17.76
CA GLY A 225 -20.63 19.85 -18.24
C GLY A 225 -20.55 19.65 -19.74
N ALA A 226 -20.88 18.44 -20.17
CA ALA A 226 -21.06 18.04 -21.56
C ALA A 226 -22.13 18.87 -22.27
#